data_dbf8209946c3502a3a3be682eaa7d46d
#
_entry.id   dbf8209946c3502a3a3be682eaa7d46d
#
_cell.length_a   1.000
_cell.length_b   1.000
_cell.length_c   1.000
_cell.angle_alpha   90.00
_cell.angle_beta   90.00
_cell.angle_gamma   90.00
#
_symmetry.space_group_name_H-M   'P 1'
#
loop_
_entity.id
_entity.type
_entity.pdbx_description
1 polymer ?
#
loop_
_entity_poly.entity_id
_entity_poly.type
_entity_poly.pdbx_seq_one_letter_code
_entity_poly.pdbx_strand_id
1 'polypeptide(L)'
;MYVEIDFNSDEAIYQQLRDQIILGIATSTLTEGQVLPSVRQLAEDIGINMHTVNKTYTLLKQEGFIKVDRRRGCVVAVDADELRAKADCEQDLRVILAEAICRGVPRSDVHDMIDRIYAEYGAGDEPEKPDGDDPEESGASIGRKQRSNQEARAFDPRESGDGLPQQ
;
A
#
# COMPACT_ATOMS: atom_id res chain seq x y z
N MET A 1 23.84 9.37 2.25
CA MET A 1 23.04 8.38 1.52
C MET A 1 23.98 7.67 0.57
N TYR A 2 24.15 6.37 0.69
CA TYR A 2 24.96 5.58 -0.26
C TYR A 2 24.01 5.13 -1.37
N VAL A 3 24.36 5.39 -2.62
CA VAL A 3 23.61 5.01 -3.81
C VAL A 3 24.60 4.39 -4.81
N GLU A 4 24.25 3.21 -5.32
CA GLU A 4 25.05 2.50 -6.30
C GLU A 4 24.24 2.35 -7.60
N ILE A 5 24.75 2.89 -8.70
CA ILE A 5 24.10 2.84 -10.01
C ILE A 5 24.86 1.87 -10.91
N ASP A 6 24.16 0.89 -11.43
CA ASP A 6 24.67 0.01 -12.48
C ASP A 6 24.39 0.62 -13.88
N PHE A 7 25.41 1.22 -14.49
CA PHE A 7 25.31 1.79 -15.80
C PHE A 7 25.22 0.75 -16.95
N ASN A 8 25.44 -0.53 -16.63
CA ASN A 8 25.36 -1.63 -17.61
C ASN A 8 24.01 -2.38 -17.52
N SER A 9 23.18 -2.03 -16.56
CA SER A 9 21.84 -2.58 -16.43
C SER A 9 20.89 -2.08 -17.53
N ASP A 10 19.98 -2.95 -17.99
CA ASP A 10 18.86 -2.56 -18.86
C ASP A 10 17.84 -1.68 -18.17
N GLU A 11 17.90 -1.62 -16.85
CA GLU A 11 17.01 -0.78 -16.05
C GLU A 11 17.40 0.69 -16.13
N ALA A 12 16.41 1.56 -16.35
CA ALA A 12 16.67 2.98 -16.47
C ALA A 12 17.20 3.56 -15.15
N ILE A 13 18.25 4.40 -15.22
CA ILE A 13 18.94 4.98 -14.05
C ILE A 13 17.98 5.64 -13.05
N TYR A 14 16.93 6.33 -13.54
CA TYR A 14 15.95 6.97 -12.67
C TYR A 14 15.10 5.96 -11.86
N GLN A 15 14.89 4.75 -12.41
CA GLN A 15 14.20 3.65 -11.70
C GLN A 15 15.11 3.04 -10.65
N GLN A 16 16.35 2.70 -11.00
CA GLN A 16 17.34 2.23 -10.04
C GLN A 16 17.49 3.19 -8.84
N LEU A 17 17.59 4.49 -9.11
CA LEU A 17 17.69 5.49 -8.05
C LEU A 17 16.42 5.57 -7.20
N ARG A 18 15.24 5.48 -7.85
CA ARG A 18 13.96 5.43 -7.13
C ARG A 18 13.90 4.25 -6.17
N ASP A 19 14.22 3.07 -6.68
CA ASP A 19 14.12 1.83 -5.92
C ASP A 19 15.10 1.81 -4.75
N GLN A 20 16.32 2.31 -4.92
CA GLN A 20 17.27 2.44 -3.82
C GLN A 20 16.82 3.41 -2.73
N ILE A 21 16.11 4.50 -3.09
CA ILE A 21 15.54 5.42 -2.09
C ILE A 21 14.41 4.72 -1.33
N ILE A 22 13.53 3.99 -2.00
CA ILE A 22 12.44 3.23 -1.37
C ILE A 22 13.02 2.15 -0.43
N LEU A 23 14.02 1.39 -0.90
CA LEU A 23 14.71 0.40 -0.08
C LEU A 23 15.37 1.04 1.14
N GLY A 24 15.98 2.24 0.97
CA GLY A 24 16.56 3.00 2.08
C GLY A 24 15.51 3.41 3.13
N ILE A 25 14.28 3.70 2.70
CA ILE A 25 13.15 4.00 3.59
C ILE A 25 12.68 2.72 4.29
N ALA A 26 12.48 1.64 3.55
CA ALA A 26 12.03 0.35 4.08
C ALA A 26 12.99 -0.22 5.13
N THR A 27 14.31 -0.07 4.93
CA THR A 27 15.35 -0.50 5.88
C THR A 27 15.67 0.53 6.96
N SER A 28 14.91 1.61 7.07
CA SER A 28 15.12 2.71 8.01
C SER A 28 16.52 3.40 7.90
N THR A 29 17.23 3.17 6.81
CA THR A 29 18.46 3.90 6.46
C THR A 29 18.14 5.36 6.12
N LEU A 30 16.95 5.59 5.55
CA LEU A 30 16.32 6.90 5.36
C LEU A 30 15.09 6.97 6.26
N THR A 31 15.08 7.92 7.18
CA THR A 31 14.02 8.05 8.18
C THR A 31 12.98 9.11 7.80
N GLU A 32 11.76 8.97 8.30
CA GLU A 32 10.71 9.97 8.14
C GLU A 32 11.17 11.36 8.57
N GLY A 33 10.89 12.37 7.75
CA GLY A 33 11.33 13.75 7.97
C GLY A 33 12.79 14.04 7.65
N GLN A 34 13.59 13.05 7.25
CA GLN A 34 14.97 13.25 6.82
C GLN A 34 15.01 14.08 5.53
N VAL A 35 15.93 15.04 5.48
CA VAL A 35 16.15 15.86 4.28
C VAL A 35 17.03 15.11 3.30
N LEU A 36 16.55 14.98 2.07
CA LEU A 36 17.31 14.43 0.96
C LEU A 36 18.22 15.51 0.35
N PRO A 37 19.35 15.11 -0.27
CA PRO A 37 20.20 16.04 -1.00
C PRO A 37 19.42 16.81 -2.07
N SER A 38 19.86 18.02 -2.41
CA SER A 38 19.27 18.71 -3.56
C SER A 38 19.52 17.93 -4.85
N VAL A 39 18.65 18.12 -5.86
CA VAL A 39 18.79 17.46 -7.16
C VAL A 39 20.20 17.64 -7.75
N ARG A 40 20.75 18.84 -7.61
CA ARG A 40 22.09 19.16 -8.09
C ARG A 40 23.17 18.40 -7.31
N GLN A 41 23.08 18.44 -5.97
CA GLN A 41 24.05 17.76 -5.11
C GLN A 41 24.07 16.26 -5.35
N LEU A 42 22.87 15.63 -5.39
CA LEU A 42 22.77 14.19 -5.63
C LEU A 42 23.30 13.79 -7.01
N ALA A 43 23.02 14.59 -8.05
CA ALA A 43 23.53 14.35 -9.39
C ALA A 43 25.08 14.43 -9.45
N GLU A 44 25.67 15.39 -8.73
CA GLU A 44 27.11 15.54 -8.61
C GLU A 44 27.72 14.37 -7.81
N ASP A 45 27.11 13.98 -6.69
CA ASP A 45 27.61 12.92 -5.80
C ASP A 45 27.68 11.55 -6.49
N ILE A 46 26.69 11.22 -7.33
CA ILE A 46 26.59 9.94 -8.05
C ILE A 46 27.06 9.99 -9.51
N GLY A 47 27.41 11.16 -10.02
CA GLY A 47 27.94 11.32 -11.40
C GLY A 47 26.89 11.10 -12.49
N ILE A 48 25.60 11.42 -12.25
CA ILE A 48 24.53 11.31 -13.24
C ILE A 48 23.94 12.66 -13.64
N ASN A 49 23.09 12.64 -14.67
CA ASN A 49 22.43 13.85 -15.14
C ASN A 49 21.41 14.35 -14.10
N MET A 50 21.43 15.65 -13.81
CA MET A 50 20.50 16.36 -12.94
C MET A 50 19.02 16.14 -13.35
N HIS A 51 18.73 16.01 -14.65
CA HIS A 51 17.38 15.72 -15.14
C HIS A 51 16.90 14.32 -14.72
N THR A 52 17.82 13.35 -14.62
CA THR A 52 17.53 11.99 -14.14
C THR A 52 17.12 12.02 -12.67
N VAL A 53 17.89 12.71 -11.82
CA VAL A 53 17.54 12.89 -10.40
C VAL A 53 16.22 13.62 -10.24
N ASN A 54 15.99 14.68 -11.03
CA ASN A 54 14.72 15.42 -10.97
C ASN A 54 13.51 14.53 -11.34
N LYS A 55 13.68 13.67 -12.36
CA LYS A 55 12.65 12.67 -12.73
C LYS A 55 12.37 11.71 -11.57
N THR A 56 13.41 11.18 -10.94
CA THR A 56 13.29 10.31 -9.76
C THR A 56 12.52 10.99 -8.62
N TYR A 57 12.91 12.22 -8.26
CA TYR A 57 12.24 12.97 -7.18
C TYR A 57 10.78 13.31 -7.51
N THR A 58 10.50 13.58 -8.79
CA THR A 58 9.12 13.81 -9.23
C THR A 58 8.28 12.54 -9.08
N LEU A 59 8.82 11.39 -9.44
CA LEU A 59 8.16 10.09 -9.32
C LEU A 59 7.91 9.73 -7.85
N LEU A 60 8.94 9.77 -7.00
CA LEU A 60 8.81 9.51 -5.56
C LEU A 60 7.79 10.42 -4.86
N LYS A 61 7.69 11.69 -5.32
CA LYS A 61 6.67 12.61 -4.82
C LYS A 61 5.25 12.22 -5.26
N GLN A 62 5.08 11.77 -6.51
CA GLN A 62 3.79 11.31 -7.03
C GLN A 62 3.33 10.02 -6.34
N GLU A 63 4.28 9.16 -6.01
CA GLU A 63 4.07 7.89 -5.29
C GLU A 63 3.93 8.07 -3.77
N GLY A 64 4.14 9.27 -3.24
CA GLY A 64 3.91 9.56 -1.82
C GLY A 64 5.07 9.22 -0.89
N PHE A 65 6.29 8.95 -1.39
CA PHE A 65 7.46 8.65 -0.55
C PHE A 65 8.23 9.89 -0.08
N ILE A 66 8.10 11.01 -0.78
CA ILE A 66 8.74 12.27 -0.43
C ILE A 66 7.80 13.46 -0.61
N LYS A 67 8.05 14.53 0.13
CA LYS A 67 7.37 15.84 -0.07
C LYS A 67 8.40 16.96 -0.21
N VAL A 68 7.97 18.06 -0.84
CA VAL A 68 8.79 19.26 -0.94
C VAL A 68 8.38 20.24 0.17
N ASP A 69 9.30 20.47 1.09
CA ASP A 69 9.20 21.53 2.10
C ASP A 69 9.84 22.81 1.57
N ARG A 70 9.16 23.96 1.72
CA ARG A 70 9.63 25.25 1.19
C ARG A 70 10.94 25.73 1.81
N ARG A 71 11.24 25.30 3.04
CA ARG A 71 12.43 25.72 3.79
C ARG A 71 13.54 24.67 3.79
N ARG A 72 13.15 23.39 3.79
CA ARG A 72 14.04 22.24 3.96
C ARG A 72 14.40 21.54 2.66
N GLY A 73 13.64 21.77 1.58
CA GLY A 73 13.82 21.05 0.31
C GLY A 73 13.02 19.75 0.26
N CYS A 74 13.56 18.73 -0.41
CA CYS A 74 12.94 17.40 -0.44
C CYS A 74 13.15 16.68 0.90
N VAL A 75 12.07 16.16 1.48
CA VAL A 75 12.10 15.39 2.72
C VAL A 75 11.38 14.06 2.56
N VAL A 76 11.88 13.03 3.21
CA VAL A 76 11.19 11.72 3.32
C VAL A 76 9.86 11.94 4.02
N ALA A 77 8.77 11.50 3.43
CA ALA A 77 7.43 11.62 3.99
C ALA A 77 6.54 10.58 3.32
N VAL A 78 6.39 9.43 3.98
CA VAL A 78 5.60 8.32 3.46
C VAL A 78 4.11 8.65 3.66
N ASP A 79 3.35 8.60 2.57
CA ASP A 79 1.89 8.73 2.65
C ASP A 79 1.31 7.45 3.28
N ALA A 80 0.60 7.64 4.39
CA ALA A 80 0.03 6.53 5.16
C ALA A 80 -1.33 6.04 4.63
N ASP A 81 -1.67 6.30 3.36
CA ASP A 81 -2.87 5.73 2.75
C ASP A 81 -2.69 4.23 2.46
N GLU A 82 -2.94 3.43 3.51
CA GLU A 82 -2.80 1.98 3.48
C GLU A 82 -3.70 1.31 2.40
N LEU A 83 -4.91 1.84 2.20
CA LEU A 83 -5.85 1.27 1.22
C LEU A 83 -5.32 1.45 -0.20
N ARG A 84 -4.78 2.63 -0.49
CA ARG A 84 -4.17 2.91 -1.78
C ARG A 84 -2.91 2.07 -1.99
N ALA A 85 -2.03 2.02 -0.99
CA ALA A 85 -0.81 1.23 -1.03
C ALA A 85 -1.09 -0.26 -1.28
N LYS A 86 -2.11 -0.84 -0.62
CA LYS A 86 -2.54 -2.21 -0.85
C LYS A 86 -3.05 -2.43 -2.28
N ALA A 87 -3.85 -1.52 -2.81
CA ALA A 87 -4.39 -1.62 -4.17
C ALA A 87 -3.28 -1.56 -5.23
N ASP A 88 -2.34 -0.62 -5.10
CA ASP A 88 -1.21 -0.45 -6.00
C ASP A 88 -0.30 -1.70 -5.94
N CYS A 89 0.03 -2.19 -4.73
CA CYS A 89 0.81 -3.41 -4.53
C CYS A 89 0.12 -4.65 -5.14
N GLU A 90 -1.19 -4.82 -4.95
CA GLU A 90 -1.93 -5.93 -5.55
C GLU A 90 -1.87 -5.88 -7.09
N GLN A 91 -1.97 -4.70 -7.67
CA GLN A 91 -1.90 -4.55 -9.12
C GLN A 91 -0.53 -4.97 -9.66
N ASP A 92 0.57 -4.52 -9.03
CA ASP A 92 1.94 -4.86 -9.45
C ASP A 92 2.21 -6.36 -9.25
N LEU A 93 1.80 -6.93 -8.12
CA LEU A 93 1.94 -8.35 -7.81
C LEU A 93 1.22 -9.24 -8.82
N ARG A 94 0.08 -8.82 -9.39
CA ARG A 94 -0.65 -9.60 -10.39
C ARG A 94 0.22 -9.93 -11.60
N VAL A 95 0.99 -8.97 -12.09
CA VAL A 95 1.88 -9.18 -13.25
C VAL A 95 3.05 -10.08 -12.87
N ILE A 96 3.70 -9.80 -11.74
CA ILE A 96 4.84 -10.59 -11.24
C ILE A 96 4.43 -12.06 -11.01
N LEU A 97 3.28 -12.29 -10.38
CA LEU A 97 2.78 -13.63 -10.12
C LEU A 97 2.33 -14.35 -11.40
N ALA A 98 1.76 -13.63 -12.36
CA ALA A 98 1.43 -14.21 -13.66
C ALA A 98 2.69 -14.69 -14.40
N GLU A 99 3.76 -13.92 -14.38
CA GLU A 99 5.05 -14.34 -14.95
C GLU A 99 5.63 -15.55 -14.21
N ALA A 100 5.57 -15.57 -12.89
CA ALA A 100 6.02 -16.72 -12.08
C ALA A 100 5.23 -18.00 -12.44
N ILE A 101 3.90 -17.90 -12.59
CA ILE A 101 3.03 -19.00 -13.00
C ILE A 101 3.41 -19.49 -14.39
N CYS A 102 3.61 -18.59 -15.37
CA CYS A 102 4.01 -18.96 -16.73
C CYS A 102 5.37 -19.69 -16.78
N ARG A 103 6.26 -19.40 -15.83
CA ARG A 103 7.58 -20.04 -15.71
C ARG A 103 7.57 -21.26 -14.79
N GLY A 104 6.41 -21.67 -14.25
CA GLY A 104 6.24 -22.87 -13.43
C GLY A 104 6.81 -22.73 -12.01
N VAL A 105 6.95 -21.50 -11.48
CA VAL A 105 7.38 -21.29 -10.10
C VAL A 105 6.25 -21.72 -9.15
N PRO A 106 6.51 -22.66 -8.21
CA PRO A 106 5.50 -23.12 -7.27
C PRO A 106 5.04 -22.00 -6.33
N ARG A 107 3.77 -22.05 -5.92
CA ARG A 107 3.21 -21.09 -4.96
C ARG A 107 3.97 -21.06 -3.63
N SER A 108 4.42 -22.24 -3.15
CA SER A 108 5.23 -22.35 -1.92
C SER A 108 6.48 -21.49 -1.98
N ASP A 109 7.20 -21.56 -3.11
CA ASP A 109 8.45 -20.85 -3.29
C ASP A 109 8.24 -19.33 -3.31
N VAL A 110 7.10 -18.89 -3.87
CA VAL A 110 6.70 -17.46 -3.84
C VAL A 110 6.44 -16.98 -2.41
N HIS A 111 5.73 -17.79 -1.59
CA HIS A 111 5.50 -17.46 -0.18
C HIS A 111 6.82 -17.37 0.59
N ASP A 112 7.71 -18.35 0.40
CA ASP A 112 9.04 -18.36 1.05
C ASP A 112 9.90 -17.14 0.62
N MET A 113 9.76 -16.67 -0.63
CA MET A 113 10.42 -15.44 -1.09
C MET A 113 9.86 -14.21 -0.38
N ILE A 114 8.54 -14.10 -0.26
CA ILE A 114 7.89 -12.96 0.41
C ILE A 114 8.34 -12.90 1.88
N ASP A 115 8.26 -13.99 2.61
CA ASP A 115 8.64 -14.05 4.02
C ASP A 115 10.12 -13.65 4.22
N ARG A 116 11.01 -14.12 3.33
CA ARG A 116 12.41 -13.75 3.35
C ARG A 116 12.65 -12.26 3.09
N ILE A 117 11.95 -11.69 2.10
CA ILE A 117 12.07 -10.26 1.76
C ILE A 117 11.59 -9.40 2.93
N TYR A 118 10.46 -9.75 3.56
CA TYR A 118 9.98 -9.03 4.74
C TYR A 118 10.99 -9.13 5.90
N ALA A 119 11.59 -10.28 6.13
CA ALA A 119 12.62 -10.46 7.14
C ALA A 119 13.89 -9.63 6.86
N GLU A 120 14.31 -9.49 5.60
CA GLU A 120 15.45 -8.66 5.20
C GLU A 120 15.23 -7.17 5.52
N TYR A 121 13.99 -6.68 5.41
CA TYR A 121 13.65 -5.28 5.69
C TYR A 121 13.28 -5.02 7.16
N GLY A 122 13.37 -6.03 8.02
CA GLY A 122 13.02 -5.89 9.44
C GLY A 122 11.53 -5.70 9.69
N ALA A 123 10.69 -5.93 8.67
CA ALA A 123 9.24 -5.90 8.75
C ALA A 123 8.70 -7.30 9.12
N GLY A 124 9.29 -7.91 10.13
CA GLY A 124 8.78 -9.14 10.73
C GLY A 124 7.77 -8.79 11.80
N ASP A 125 6.59 -9.37 11.68
CA ASP A 125 5.40 -9.29 12.50
C ASP A 125 4.55 -8.02 12.32
N GLU A 126 3.35 -8.25 11.76
CA GLU A 126 2.24 -7.30 11.93
C GLU A 126 2.08 -7.01 13.43
N PRO A 127 1.87 -5.74 13.83
CA PRO A 127 1.48 -5.47 15.20
C PRO A 127 0.23 -6.32 15.49
N GLU A 128 0.34 -7.22 16.49
CA GLU A 128 -0.83 -7.97 16.99
C GLU A 128 -1.96 -6.97 17.16
N LYS A 129 -3.04 -7.16 16.38
CA LYS A 129 -4.28 -6.44 16.65
C LYS A 129 -4.62 -6.77 18.09
N PRO A 130 -4.83 -5.78 18.97
CA PRO A 130 -5.28 -6.08 20.33
C PRO A 130 -6.54 -6.91 20.17
N ASP A 131 -6.50 -8.11 20.77
CA ASP A 131 -7.64 -9.01 20.84
C ASP A 131 -8.86 -8.19 21.24
N GLY A 132 -9.87 -8.20 20.36
CA GLY A 132 -11.13 -7.53 20.66
C GLY A 132 -11.64 -8.08 21.99
N ASP A 133 -11.83 -7.20 22.96
CA ASP A 133 -12.59 -7.45 24.16
C ASP A 133 -13.92 -8.11 23.75
N ASP A 134 -13.99 -9.42 23.87
CA ASP A 134 -15.26 -10.12 23.95
C ASP A 134 -15.95 -9.65 25.24
N PRO A 135 -17.11 -9.00 25.16
CA PRO A 135 -17.86 -8.72 26.38
C PRO A 135 -18.35 -10.04 26.94
N GLU A 136 -17.71 -10.48 28.03
CA GLU A 136 -18.18 -11.57 28.86
C GLU A 136 -19.68 -11.46 29.09
N GLU A 137 -20.40 -12.52 28.67
CA GLU A 137 -21.73 -12.81 29.12
C GLU A 137 -21.75 -12.96 30.67
N SER A 138 -22.05 -11.87 31.34
CA SER A 138 -22.46 -11.93 32.74
C SER A 138 -23.96 -12.24 32.81
N GLY A 139 -24.24 -13.50 33.04
CA GLY A 139 -25.59 -13.99 33.31
C GLY A 139 -26.24 -13.33 34.53
N ALA A 140 -27.47 -12.87 34.35
CA ALA A 140 -28.43 -12.75 35.44
C ALA A 140 -29.84 -13.08 34.92
N SER A 141 -30.27 -14.25 35.29
CA SER A 141 -31.65 -14.70 35.36
C SER A 141 -32.54 -13.69 36.06
N ILE A 142 -33.76 -13.46 35.58
CA ILE A 142 -35.04 -13.47 36.26
C ILE A 142 -36.12 -12.78 35.41
N GLY A 143 -37.25 -13.47 35.23
CA GLY A 143 -38.52 -12.75 35.05
C GLY A 143 -39.39 -13.07 33.83
N ARG A 144 -40.00 -14.18 33.85
CA ARG A 144 -41.20 -14.61 33.13
C ARG A 144 -42.31 -13.53 33.16
N LYS A 145 -42.84 -13.08 32.00
CA LYS A 145 -44.26 -12.76 31.83
C LYS A 145 -44.68 -12.81 30.36
N GLN A 146 -45.64 -13.67 30.12
CA GLN A 146 -46.44 -13.83 28.91
C GLN A 146 -47.28 -12.58 28.60
N ARG A 147 -47.46 -12.30 27.30
CA ARG A 147 -48.73 -11.94 26.61
C ARG A 147 -48.42 -11.72 25.14
N SER A 148 -48.85 -12.64 24.32
CA SER A 148 -50.08 -12.65 23.47
C SER A 148 -50.12 -11.57 22.37
N ASN A 149 -49.85 -12.05 21.15
CA ASN A 149 -50.79 -12.04 20.01
C ASN A 149 -50.98 -10.80 19.15
N GLN A 150 -51.03 -11.11 17.87
CA GLN A 150 -51.60 -10.33 16.71
C GLN A 150 -50.59 -9.48 15.98
N GLU A 151 -50.41 -9.61 14.72
CA GLU A 151 -51.08 -9.99 13.51
C GLU A 151 -50.12 -9.87 12.32
N ALA A 152 -50.10 -10.87 11.50
CA ALA A 152 -49.46 -10.87 10.19
C ALA A 152 -50.13 -9.89 9.24
N ARG A 153 -49.37 -9.15 8.51
CA ARG A 153 -49.81 -8.65 7.19
C ARG A 153 -48.70 -8.89 6.15
N ALA A 154 -49.04 -9.87 5.31
CA ALA A 154 -48.38 -10.15 4.05
C ALA A 154 -48.46 -8.94 3.14
N PHE A 155 -47.34 -8.58 2.53
CA PHE A 155 -47.29 -7.63 1.41
C PHE A 155 -47.19 -8.46 0.13
N ASP A 156 -48.27 -8.40 -0.69
CA ASP A 156 -48.41 -9.02 -2.01
C ASP A 156 -47.91 -8.02 -3.07
N PRO A 157 -46.96 -8.38 -3.92
CA PRO A 157 -46.50 -7.54 -5.01
C PRO A 157 -47.16 -7.94 -6.35
N ARG A 158 -48.44 -7.69 -6.52
CA ARG A 158 -49.11 -7.74 -7.85
C ARG A 158 -50.33 -6.83 -7.88
N GLU A 159 -50.18 -5.75 -8.61
CA GLU A 159 -51.21 -4.98 -9.36
C GLU A 159 -50.61 -3.62 -9.68
N SER A 160 -50.45 -3.28 -10.79
CA SER A 160 -51.17 -2.89 -12.04
C SER A 160 -50.37 -1.73 -12.58
N GLY A 161 -49.95 -1.56 -13.78
CA GLY A 161 -50.68 -1.64 -15.00
C GLY A 161 -50.97 -0.25 -15.54
N ASP A 162 -50.47 0.02 -16.72
CA ASP A 162 -50.93 0.98 -17.71
C ASP A 162 -50.78 2.49 -17.54
N GLY A 163 -50.24 3.09 -18.59
CA GLY A 163 -50.45 4.49 -18.91
C GLY A 163 -49.34 5.18 -19.71
N LEU A 164 -49.12 4.79 -20.95
CA LEU A 164 -48.62 5.73 -21.96
C LEU A 164 -49.72 6.73 -22.34
N PRO A 165 -49.39 7.99 -22.63
CA PRO A 165 -49.61 8.40 -24.01
C PRO A 165 -48.44 9.18 -24.65
N GLN A 166 -48.40 9.02 -25.95
CA GLN A 166 -47.66 9.74 -26.96
C GLN A 166 -47.98 11.24 -26.97
N GLN A 167 -46.97 12.04 -27.16
CA GLN A 167 -46.88 13.04 -28.24
C GLN A 167 -45.40 13.44 -28.40
#